data_7fc03adeb7a699a5142ba554b6db68e9
#
_entry.id   7fc03adeb7a699a5142ba554b6db68e9
#
_cell.length_a   1.000
_cell.length_b   1.000
_cell.length_c   1.000
_cell.angle_alpha   90.00
_cell.angle_beta   90.00
_cell.angle_gamma   90.00
#
_symmetry.space_group_name_H-M   'P 1'
#
loop_
_entity.id
_entity.type
_entity.pdbx_description
1 polymer ?
#
loop_
_entity_poly.entity_id
_entity_poly.type
_entity_poly.pdbx_seq_one_letter_code
_entity_poly.pdbx_strand_id
1 'polypeptide(L)'
;MARAFLIVMDSVGIGGAPDADEFFNGARPDTGANTLGHIATACAAGRAEQGRSGRLKMPNLDALGLGAAAHLASGVRLDGLGARPTGLWAAATEVSKGKDTPSGHWELAGVPVPWEWHYFPDRDPAFPDEIIGAVAALAQSGGTLCNVHSAGLPAIEIYGAEHLRTGWPICYTSADSVFQIAAHEQRFGLDRLLTLCEAIAPRLHAMKVGRVIARPFVGTPGKFRRTPNRRDYAIAPPSPTLCDWVQGAGGRVHAIGKIGDIFSMRGIDTLKKGIDIDLFEHLLAATTASENGSLTFANFVEFDSVYGHPRVVAGYARALEWFDLRVGVFLKALRPGDLAIFTADHGNDPTWPGTDHTRERVPVLGYGVGARAAGHVGFSDVAVSIAAHLGVPAQGPGRSFL
;
A
#
# COMPACT_ATOMS: atom_id res chain seq x y z
N MET A 1 6.25 -16.29 -25.12
CA MET A 1 6.60 -15.00 -24.48
C MET A 1 6.29 -15.15 -23.00
N ALA A 2 7.12 -14.56 -22.14
CA ALA A 2 7.03 -14.62 -20.70
C ALA A 2 5.85 -13.80 -20.15
N ARG A 3 5.36 -14.12 -18.95
CA ARG A 3 4.43 -13.31 -18.15
C ARG A 3 5.10 -12.96 -16.83
N ALA A 4 4.71 -11.85 -16.23
CA ALA A 4 5.20 -11.48 -14.92
C ALA A 4 4.02 -11.23 -13.95
N PHE A 5 4.23 -11.64 -12.70
CA PHE A 5 3.32 -11.44 -11.58
C PHE A 5 4.09 -10.70 -10.48
N LEU A 6 3.71 -9.46 -10.18
CA LEU A 6 4.23 -8.69 -9.05
C LEU A 6 3.18 -8.67 -7.95
N ILE A 7 3.50 -9.28 -6.82
CA ILE A 7 2.59 -9.47 -5.71
C ILE A 7 3.13 -8.73 -4.49
N VAL A 8 2.42 -7.69 -4.06
CA VAL A 8 2.76 -6.90 -2.89
C VAL A 8 1.94 -7.37 -1.70
N MET A 9 2.63 -7.87 -0.69
CA MET A 9 2.14 -8.13 0.66
C MET A 9 2.24 -6.82 1.45
N ASP A 10 1.19 -5.98 1.35
CA ASP A 10 1.20 -4.61 1.87
C ASP A 10 1.70 -4.58 3.32
N SER A 11 2.72 -3.78 3.59
CA SER A 11 3.35 -3.57 4.89
C SER A 11 4.16 -4.74 5.50
N VAL A 12 4.48 -5.81 4.76
CA VAL A 12 5.30 -6.92 5.29
C VAL A 12 6.79 -6.57 5.25
N GLY A 13 7.21 -5.64 6.12
CA GLY A 13 8.60 -5.30 6.34
C GLY A 13 9.39 -6.43 7.01
N ILE A 14 10.71 -6.42 6.81
CA ILE A 14 11.66 -7.40 7.39
C ILE A 14 12.76 -6.74 8.22
N GLY A 15 12.54 -5.47 8.62
CA GLY A 15 13.43 -4.68 9.48
C GLY A 15 14.61 -4.05 8.77
N GLY A 16 15.34 -3.25 9.50
CA GLY A 16 16.68 -2.78 9.16
C GLY A 16 16.81 -1.81 7.99
N ALA A 17 15.85 -0.90 7.72
CA ALA A 17 16.08 0.21 6.80
C ALA A 17 17.24 1.09 7.29
N PRO A 18 18.19 1.50 6.42
CA PRO A 18 19.37 2.25 6.84
C PRO A 18 19.07 3.64 7.41
N ASP A 19 17.96 4.23 6.98
CA ASP A 19 17.47 5.56 7.32
C ASP A 19 16.26 5.54 8.27
N ALA A 20 16.05 4.43 8.97
CA ALA A 20 14.91 4.27 9.88
C ALA A 20 14.91 5.25 11.07
N ASP A 21 16.05 5.85 11.37
CA ASP A 21 16.21 6.88 12.40
C ASP A 21 15.68 8.26 11.94
N GLU A 22 15.48 8.48 10.65
CA GLU A 22 14.89 9.68 10.10
C GLU A 22 13.34 9.64 10.10
N PHE A 23 12.72 8.48 10.36
CA PHE A 23 11.28 8.27 10.34
C PHE A 23 10.75 7.93 11.73
N PHE A 24 9.54 8.41 12.06
CA PHE A 24 9.03 8.35 13.42
C PHE A 24 7.58 7.86 13.49
N ASN A 25 7.26 7.17 14.57
CA ASN A 25 5.92 6.91 15.06
C ASN A 25 5.73 7.70 16.39
N GLY A 26 5.08 8.84 16.33
CA GLY A 26 5.07 9.79 17.43
C GLY A 26 6.49 10.31 17.73
N ALA A 27 6.97 10.12 18.95
CA ALA A 27 8.33 10.51 19.36
C ALA A 27 9.36 9.39 19.18
N ARG A 28 8.97 8.19 18.78
CA ARG A 28 9.86 7.04 18.63
C ARG A 28 10.33 6.91 17.18
N PRO A 29 11.65 6.90 16.92
CA PRO A 29 12.18 6.58 15.60
C PRO A 29 11.86 5.12 15.23
N ASP A 30 11.79 4.83 13.94
CA ASP A 30 11.50 3.50 13.42
C ASP A 30 12.70 2.54 13.53
N THR A 31 13.83 3.00 14.08
CA THR A 31 15.02 2.19 14.35
C THR A 31 14.65 0.98 15.20
N GLY A 32 14.86 -0.21 14.66
CA GLY A 32 14.54 -1.48 15.31
C GLY A 32 13.15 -2.02 15.03
N ALA A 33 12.31 -1.33 14.25
CA ALA A 33 11.08 -1.90 13.73
C ALA A 33 11.39 -3.12 12.85
N ASN A 34 10.58 -4.18 12.97
CA ASN A 34 10.75 -5.42 12.22
C ASN A 34 9.44 -6.19 12.19
N THR A 35 8.58 -5.82 11.25
CA THR A 35 7.22 -6.35 11.13
C THR A 35 7.19 -7.87 11.19
N LEU A 36 7.85 -8.54 10.24
CA LEU A 36 7.86 -10.01 10.19
C LEU A 36 8.58 -10.63 11.39
N GLY A 37 9.72 -10.04 11.79
CA GLY A 37 10.55 -10.56 12.88
C GLY A 37 9.84 -10.51 14.23
N HIS A 38 9.17 -9.42 14.54
CA HIS A 38 8.42 -9.27 15.79
C HIS A 38 7.16 -10.12 15.82
N ILE A 39 6.46 -10.30 14.68
CA ILE A 39 5.35 -11.26 14.56
C ILE A 39 5.86 -12.69 14.81
N ALA A 40 6.97 -13.11 14.18
CA ALA A 40 7.54 -14.44 14.36
C ALA A 40 7.96 -14.69 15.82
N THR A 41 8.58 -13.68 16.46
CA THR A 41 8.97 -13.70 17.88
C THR A 41 7.74 -13.82 18.79
N ALA A 42 6.68 -13.07 18.52
CA ALA A 42 5.44 -13.15 19.28
C ALA A 42 4.79 -14.52 19.16
N CYS A 43 4.80 -15.11 17.94
CA CYS A 43 4.29 -16.47 17.70
C CYS A 43 5.10 -17.51 18.47
N ALA A 44 6.43 -17.49 18.40
CA ALA A 44 7.31 -18.42 19.10
C ALA A 44 7.16 -18.33 20.63
N ALA A 45 6.83 -17.15 21.14
CA ALA A 45 6.60 -16.90 22.57
C ALA A 45 5.17 -17.18 23.04
N GLY A 46 4.27 -17.70 22.19
CA GLY A 46 2.87 -17.97 22.53
C GLY A 46 2.01 -16.71 22.74
N ARG A 47 2.48 -15.53 22.28
CA ARG A 47 1.74 -14.27 22.43
C ARG A 47 0.83 -13.92 21.25
N ALA A 48 0.70 -14.82 20.28
CA ALA A 48 -0.09 -14.64 19.07
C ALA A 48 -0.98 -15.85 18.79
N GLU A 49 -1.65 -16.42 19.81
CA GLU A 49 -2.40 -17.68 19.70
C GLU A 49 -3.92 -17.51 19.55
N GLN A 50 -4.38 -16.35 19.08
CA GLN A 50 -5.79 -16.12 18.80
C GLN A 50 -6.15 -16.68 17.41
N GLY A 51 -6.73 -17.90 17.39
CA GLY A 51 -7.15 -18.60 16.17
C GLY A 51 -6.00 -19.21 15.37
N ARG A 52 -4.83 -19.32 15.97
CA ARG A 52 -3.62 -20.02 15.52
C ARG A 52 -2.79 -20.48 16.71
N SER A 53 -1.76 -21.31 16.52
CA SER A 53 -0.87 -21.72 17.60
C SER A 53 0.54 -22.02 17.12
N GLY A 54 1.50 -21.87 18.04
CA GLY A 54 2.91 -22.18 17.85
C GLY A 54 3.66 -21.16 16.98
N ARG A 55 4.82 -21.55 16.44
CA ARG A 55 5.68 -20.71 15.59
C ARG A 55 4.95 -20.29 14.32
N LEU A 56 5.37 -19.16 13.73
CA LEU A 56 4.85 -18.69 12.44
C LEU A 56 5.19 -19.72 11.34
N LYS A 57 4.19 -20.05 10.50
CA LYS A 57 4.29 -21.09 9.48
C LYS A 57 4.06 -20.51 8.09
N MET A 58 5.13 -20.33 7.34
CA MET A 58 5.10 -19.81 5.97
C MET A 58 6.01 -20.67 5.05
N PRO A 59 5.76 -21.98 4.91
CA PRO A 59 6.68 -22.89 4.23
C PRO A 59 6.91 -22.56 2.75
N ASN A 60 5.92 -21.99 2.05
CA ASN A 60 6.04 -21.70 0.62
C ASN A 60 6.90 -20.46 0.37
N LEU A 61 6.67 -19.37 1.08
CA LEU A 61 7.47 -18.15 0.99
C LEU A 61 8.87 -18.36 1.60
N ASP A 62 8.98 -19.16 2.68
CA ASP A 62 10.29 -19.50 3.25
C ASP A 62 11.12 -20.36 2.28
N ALA A 63 10.49 -21.29 1.55
CA ALA A 63 11.16 -22.01 0.47
C ALA A 63 11.61 -21.11 -0.67
N LEU A 64 10.95 -19.98 -0.94
CA LEU A 64 11.42 -18.96 -1.87
C LEU A 64 12.58 -18.12 -1.29
N GLY A 65 12.75 -18.10 0.03
CA GLY A 65 13.85 -17.41 0.71
C GLY A 65 13.47 -16.32 1.69
N LEU A 66 12.21 -16.28 2.17
CA LEU A 66 11.73 -15.25 3.09
C LEU A 66 12.57 -15.14 4.37
N GLY A 67 12.88 -16.29 5.02
CA GLY A 67 13.74 -16.30 6.20
C GLY A 67 15.17 -15.85 5.92
N ALA A 68 15.70 -16.16 4.73
CA ALA A 68 17.01 -15.71 4.30
C ALA A 68 17.06 -14.19 4.02
N ALA A 69 16.02 -13.64 3.38
CA ALA A 69 15.87 -12.19 3.13
C ALA A 69 15.73 -11.43 4.45
N ALA A 70 14.92 -11.92 5.39
CA ALA A 70 14.76 -11.34 6.71
C ALA A 70 16.07 -11.35 7.53
N HIS A 71 16.81 -12.46 7.47
CA HIS A 71 18.13 -12.53 8.10
C HIS A 71 19.14 -11.56 7.49
N LEU A 72 19.14 -11.41 6.17
CA LEU A 72 19.98 -10.45 5.46
C LEU A 72 19.64 -8.99 5.86
N ALA A 73 18.36 -8.66 6.00
CA ALA A 73 17.92 -7.31 6.34
C ALA A 73 18.22 -6.94 7.81
N SER A 74 17.94 -7.85 8.76
CA SER A 74 17.92 -7.57 10.20
C SER A 74 19.06 -8.21 10.98
N GLY A 75 19.80 -9.15 10.39
CA GLY A 75 20.80 -9.97 11.11
C GLY A 75 20.17 -11.04 12.02
N VAL A 76 18.84 -11.10 12.13
CA VAL A 76 18.12 -12.00 13.05
C VAL A 76 17.57 -13.21 12.29
N ARG A 77 17.81 -14.42 12.83
CA ARG A 77 17.15 -15.64 12.33
C ARG A 77 15.78 -15.76 12.96
N LEU A 78 14.77 -15.94 12.12
CA LEU A 78 13.39 -16.01 12.56
C LEU A 78 12.97 -17.44 12.90
N ASP A 79 12.36 -17.61 14.08
CA ASP A 79 11.80 -18.88 14.51
C ASP A 79 10.67 -19.35 13.58
N GLY A 80 10.82 -20.53 13.00
CA GLY A 80 9.86 -21.12 12.06
C GLY A 80 10.14 -20.81 10.57
N LEU A 81 11.13 -19.96 10.27
CA LEU A 81 11.55 -19.60 8.91
C LEU A 81 13.06 -19.87 8.74
N GLY A 82 13.42 -20.99 8.20
CA GLY A 82 14.82 -21.39 8.05
C GLY A 82 15.05 -22.39 6.92
N ALA A 83 14.13 -22.46 5.94
CA ALA A 83 14.28 -23.32 4.79
C ALA A 83 15.49 -22.91 3.93
N ARG A 84 16.10 -23.88 3.26
CA ARG A 84 17.09 -23.60 2.22
C ARG A 84 16.36 -23.00 1.01
N PRO A 85 16.72 -21.78 0.58
CA PRO A 85 16.04 -21.14 -0.54
C PRO A 85 16.11 -21.94 -1.84
N THR A 86 14.98 -22.08 -2.53
CA THR A 86 14.84 -22.66 -3.87
C THR A 86 14.49 -21.61 -4.93
N GLY A 87 14.15 -20.38 -4.50
CA GLY A 87 13.88 -19.24 -5.33
C GLY A 87 14.99 -18.18 -5.29
N LEU A 88 14.81 -17.12 -6.07
CA LEU A 88 15.61 -15.90 -5.94
C LEU A 88 15.14 -15.16 -4.69
N TRP A 89 16.08 -14.59 -3.92
CA TRP A 89 15.76 -13.80 -2.74
C TRP A 89 16.71 -12.62 -2.53
N ALA A 90 16.16 -11.53 -2.01
CA ALA A 90 16.86 -10.29 -1.69
C ALA A 90 16.17 -9.54 -0.55
N ALA A 91 16.87 -8.55 -0.01
CA ALA A 91 16.32 -7.52 0.87
C ALA A 91 16.37 -6.18 0.13
N ALA A 92 15.21 -5.58 -0.13
CA ALA A 92 15.11 -4.32 -0.85
C ALA A 92 15.04 -3.13 0.10
N THR A 93 15.66 -2.02 -0.32
CA THR A 93 15.68 -0.74 0.40
C THR A 93 15.00 0.32 -0.46
N GLU A 94 14.06 1.05 0.12
CA GLU A 94 13.41 2.22 -0.47
C GLU A 94 14.30 3.46 -0.37
N VAL A 95 14.35 4.28 -1.42
CA VAL A 95 15.05 5.58 -1.42
C VAL A 95 14.10 6.77 -1.44
N SER A 96 12.82 6.56 -1.72
CA SER A 96 11.77 7.59 -1.59
C SER A 96 11.70 8.11 -0.17
N LYS A 97 11.38 9.41 0.00
CA LYS A 97 11.30 10.10 1.30
C LYS A 97 9.99 9.86 2.06
N GLY A 98 9.25 8.81 1.71
CA GLY A 98 8.03 8.37 2.38
C GLY A 98 8.20 6.99 3.01
N LYS A 99 7.22 6.59 3.81
CA LYS A 99 7.02 5.22 4.28
C LYS A 99 5.56 4.81 4.07
N ASP A 100 4.96 5.36 3.03
CA ASP A 100 3.55 5.22 2.68
C ASP A 100 3.37 4.37 1.43
N THR A 101 2.17 3.82 1.26
CA THR A 101 1.81 2.93 0.16
C THR A 101 2.12 3.51 -1.24
N PRO A 102 1.81 4.79 -1.58
CA PRO A 102 2.21 5.36 -2.86
C PRO A 102 3.73 5.39 -3.08
N SER A 103 4.51 5.79 -2.09
CA SER A 103 5.98 5.88 -2.19
C SER A 103 6.58 4.51 -2.52
N GLY A 104 6.25 3.48 -1.74
CA GLY A 104 6.76 2.13 -1.96
C GLY A 104 6.32 1.54 -3.30
N HIS A 105 5.04 1.62 -3.64
CA HIS A 105 4.52 1.06 -4.89
C HIS A 105 5.07 1.75 -6.14
N TRP A 106 5.19 3.09 -6.14
CA TRP A 106 5.74 3.78 -7.30
C TRP A 106 7.23 3.45 -7.49
N GLU A 107 7.98 3.36 -6.39
CA GLU A 107 9.39 2.99 -6.48
C GLU A 107 9.57 1.52 -6.90
N LEU A 108 8.74 0.58 -6.40
CA LEU A 108 8.68 -0.80 -6.90
C LEU A 108 8.34 -0.88 -8.40
N ALA A 109 7.62 0.11 -8.91
CA ALA A 109 7.31 0.26 -10.34
C ALA A 109 8.32 1.14 -11.10
N GLY A 110 9.51 1.42 -10.51
CA GLY A 110 10.62 2.11 -11.17
C GLY A 110 10.61 3.63 -11.06
N VAL A 111 9.78 4.21 -10.21
CA VAL A 111 9.64 5.66 -10.04
C VAL A 111 9.79 6.05 -8.58
N PRO A 112 11.01 6.25 -8.08
CA PRO A 112 11.23 6.84 -6.76
C PRO A 112 10.53 8.21 -6.66
N VAL A 113 9.91 8.49 -5.52
CA VAL A 113 9.23 9.77 -5.27
C VAL A 113 10.28 10.86 -5.06
N PRO A 114 10.35 11.88 -5.93
CA PRO A 114 11.42 12.88 -5.90
C PRO A 114 11.14 14.05 -4.95
N TRP A 115 10.11 13.95 -4.10
CA TRP A 115 9.72 14.99 -3.15
C TRP A 115 9.36 14.40 -1.81
N GLU A 116 9.29 15.25 -0.78
CA GLU A 116 8.67 14.96 0.49
C GLU A 116 7.16 15.20 0.39
N TRP A 117 6.36 14.29 0.95
CA TRP A 117 4.92 14.47 1.01
C TRP A 117 4.56 15.61 1.96
N HIS A 118 3.52 16.37 1.62
CA HIS A 118 3.01 17.40 2.50
C HIS A 118 2.04 16.78 3.52
N TYR A 119 2.37 16.91 4.79
CA TYR A 119 1.50 16.53 5.91
C TYR A 119 0.95 17.79 6.56
N PHE A 120 -0.35 17.85 6.75
CA PHE A 120 -0.93 18.95 7.50
C PHE A 120 -0.63 18.77 8.98
N PRO A 121 -0.31 19.86 9.71
CA PRO A 121 0.06 19.77 11.13
C PRO A 121 -1.12 19.36 11.99
N ASP A 122 -0.85 18.58 13.04
CA ASP A 122 -1.85 18.20 14.07
C ASP A 122 -2.07 19.39 15.02
N ARG A 123 -2.88 20.34 14.56
CA ARG A 123 -3.28 21.54 15.29
C ARG A 123 -4.67 22.00 14.83
N ASP A 124 -5.24 22.96 15.52
CA ASP A 124 -6.47 23.66 15.17
C ASP A 124 -6.16 25.15 14.90
N PRO A 125 -6.32 25.67 13.67
CA PRO A 125 -6.70 24.98 12.45
C PRO A 125 -5.53 24.17 11.82
N ALA A 126 -5.83 23.04 11.17
CA ALA A 126 -4.86 22.20 10.47
C ALA A 126 -4.52 22.74 9.07
N PHE A 127 -5.53 23.22 8.34
CA PHE A 127 -5.39 23.69 6.97
C PHE A 127 -5.19 25.21 6.90
N PRO A 128 -4.39 25.70 5.95
CA PRO A 128 -4.28 27.14 5.66
C PRO A 128 -5.62 27.73 5.19
N ASP A 129 -5.89 29.00 5.58
CA ASP A 129 -7.10 29.76 5.19
C ASP A 129 -7.31 29.79 3.67
N GLU A 130 -6.23 29.86 2.92
CA GLU A 130 -6.24 29.87 1.45
C GLU A 130 -6.84 28.58 0.86
N ILE A 131 -6.56 27.43 1.46
CA ILE A 131 -7.13 26.13 1.03
C ILE A 131 -8.60 26.05 1.42
N ILE A 132 -8.93 26.40 2.64
CA ILE A 132 -10.31 26.41 3.15
C ILE A 132 -11.19 27.39 2.36
N GLY A 133 -10.67 28.60 2.06
CA GLY A 133 -11.35 29.56 1.21
C GLY A 133 -11.58 29.06 -0.20
N ALA A 134 -10.61 28.37 -0.81
CA ALA A 134 -10.76 27.75 -2.11
C ALA A 134 -11.84 26.66 -2.12
N VAL A 135 -11.87 25.80 -1.07
CA VAL A 135 -12.92 24.77 -0.93
C VAL A 135 -14.29 25.41 -0.79
N ALA A 136 -14.44 26.45 0.05
CA ALA A 136 -15.71 27.16 0.22
C ALA A 136 -16.19 27.80 -1.08
N ALA A 137 -15.30 28.43 -1.85
CA ALA A 137 -15.61 29.02 -3.14
C ALA A 137 -16.05 27.97 -4.17
N LEU A 138 -15.30 26.88 -4.32
CA LEU A 138 -15.64 25.75 -5.22
C LEU A 138 -16.97 25.07 -4.81
N ALA A 139 -17.19 24.94 -3.51
CA ALA A 139 -18.43 24.41 -2.97
C ALA A 139 -19.59 25.39 -3.08
N GLN A 140 -19.38 26.66 -3.46
CA GLN A 140 -20.39 27.73 -3.42
C GLN A 140 -21.09 27.77 -2.05
N SER A 141 -20.32 27.69 -0.97
CA SER A 141 -20.75 27.70 0.42
C SER A 141 -20.22 28.91 1.17
N GLY A 142 -20.89 29.31 2.27
CA GLY A 142 -20.43 30.43 3.10
C GLY A 142 -19.17 30.09 3.94
N GLY A 143 -18.69 28.83 3.92
CA GLY A 143 -17.54 28.36 4.65
C GLY A 143 -17.38 26.85 4.60
N THR A 144 -16.51 26.34 5.46
CA THR A 144 -16.29 24.89 5.69
C THR A 144 -16.43 24.59 7.18
N LEU A 145 -16.52 23.31 7.53
CA LEU A 145 -16.59 22.83 8.90
C LEU A 145 -15.38 21.97 9.25
N CYS A 146 -15.09 21.79 10.52
CA CYS A 146 -14.00 21.02 11.10
C CYS A 146 -12.66 21.75 10.99
N ASN A 147 -11.76 21.39 10.07
CA ASN A 147 -10.41 21.92 9.89
C ASN A 147 -9.42 21.46 10.96
N VAL A 148 -9.47 20.17 11.32
CA VAL A 148 -8.57 19.54 12.30
C VAL A 148 -8.18 18.13 11.88
N HIS A 149 -7.22 17.53 12.59
CA HIS A 149 -6.99 16.09 12.53
C HIS A 149 -8.17 15.34 13.15
N SER A 150 -8.75 14.41 12.42
CA SER A 150 -9.87 13.58 12.90
C SER A 150 -9.98 12.27 12.14
N ALA A 151 -10.48 11.25 12.80
CA ALA A 151 -11.05 10.10 12.13
C ALA A 151 -12.41 10.48 11.50
N GLY A 152 -12.74 9.86 10.36
CA GLY A 152 -13.85 10.34 9.55
C GLY A 152 -15.24 10.18 10.18
N LEU A 153 -15.52 9.13 10.97
CA LEU A 153 -16.81 9.01 11.67
C LEU A 153 -16.95 10.04 12.80
N PRO A 154 -15.97 10.24 13.69
CA PRO A 154 -16.00 11.33 14.66
C PRO A 154 -16.23 12.72 14.04
N ALA A 155 -15.54 13.06 12.94
CA ALA A 155 -15.77 14.33 12.26
C ALA A 155 -17.22 14.47 11.76
N ILE A 156 -17.79 13.39 11.19
CA ILE A 156 -19.18 13.39 10.71
C ILE A 156 -20.17 13.51 11.89
N GLU A 157 -19.93 12.82 13.01
CA GLU A 157 -20.82 12.89 14.18
C GLU A 157 -20.82 14.28 14.84
N ILE A 158 -19.64 14.91 14.95
CA ILE A 158 -19.51 16.25 15.56
C ILE A 158 -20.12 17.33 14.65
N TYR A 159 -19.79 17.33 13.35
CA TYR A 159 -20.13 18.43 12.44
C TYR A 159 -21.33 18.14 11.52
N GLY A 160 -21.85 16.91 11.51
CA GLY A 160 -22.88 16.48 10.56
C GLY A 160 -24.21 17.24 10.73
N ALA A 161 -24.63 17.56 11.96
CA ALA A 161 -25.82 18.36 12.20
C ALA A 161 -25.69 19.78 11.63
N GLU A 162 -24.54 20.42 11.83
CA GLU A 162 -24.25 21.75 11.30
C GLU A 162 -24.10 21.72 9.77
N HIS A 163 -23.51 20.67 9.22
CA HIS A 163 -23.47 20.42 7.77
C HIS A 163 -24.86 20.33 7.17
N LEU A 164 -25.79 19.61 7.81
CA LEU A 164 -27.18 19.52 7.35
C LEU A 164 -27.88 20.89 7.35
N ARG A 165 -27.58 21.74 8.36
CA ARG A 165 -28.14 23.08 8.48
C ARG A 165 -27.59 24.06 7.45
N THR A 166 -26.25 24.11 7.30
CA THR A 166 -25.54 25.12 6.49
C THR A 166 -25.31 24.69 5.04
N GLY A 167 -25.14 23.38 4.81
CA GLY A 167 -24.62 22.83 3.56
C GLY A 167 -23.10 23.02 3.40
N TRP A 168 -22.36 23.40 4.45
CA TRP A 168 -20.92 23.60 4.40
C TRP A 168 -20.18 22.25 4.44
N PRO A 169 -19.20 21.97 3.55
CA PRO A 169 -18.47 20.71 3.56
C PRO A 169 -17.62 20.57 4.83
N ILE A 170 -17.46 19.34 5.31
CA ILE A 170 -16.64 18.99 6.48
C ILE A 170 -15.25 18.62 6.00
N CYS A 171 -14.25 19.47 6.30
CA CYS A 171 -12.85 19.27 5.88
C CYS A 171 -12.00 18.82 7.05
N TYR A 172 -11.27 17.71 6.92
CA TYR A 172 -10.40 17.17 7.96
C TYR A 172 -9.22 16.39 7.35
N THR A 173 -8.19 16.16 8.14
CA THR A 173 -7.02 15.36 7.77
C THR A 173 -6.76 14.26 8.80
N SER A 174 -5.73 13.45 8.56
CA SER A 174 -5.22 12.41 9.47
C SER A 174 -3.69 12.39 9.42
N ALA A 175 -3.05 11.37 9.97
CA ALA A 175 -1.60 11.22 9.95
C ALA A 175 -1.02 11.07 8.52
N ASP A 176 -1.82 10.59 7.57
CA ASP A 176 -1.41 10.47 6.16
C ASP A 176 -1.37 11.83 5.46
N SER A 177 -0.69 11.87 4.30
CA SER A 177 -0.72 13.01 3.38
C SER A 177 -2.06 13.08 2.62
N VAL A 178 -3.11 13.51 3.32
CA VAL A 178 -4.50 13.49 2.80
C VAL A 178 -5.27 14.76 3.14
N PHE A 179 -6.17 15.14 2.22
CA PHE A 179 -7.21 16.12 2.46
C PHE A 179 -8.58 15.46 2.26
N GLN A 180 -9.41 15.42 3.28
CA GLN A 180 -10.67 14.69 3.25
C GLN A 180 -11.85 15.66 3.33
N ILE A 181 -12.86 15.44 2.47
CA ILE A 181 -14.09 16.22 2.45
C ILE A 181 -15.26 15.27 2.68
N ALA A 182 -15.95 15.41 3.83
CA ALA A 182 -17.19 14.69 4.06
C ALA A 182 -18.40 15.58 3.77
N ALA A 183 -19.41 14.99 3.11
CA ALA A 183 -20.67 15.65 2.85
C ALA A 183 -21.83 14.65 2.78
N HIS A 184 -23.03 15.09 3.16
CA HIS A 184 -24.25 14.28 3.15
C HIS A 184 -24.82 14.15 1.74
N GLU A 185 -24.99 12.93 1.24
CA GLU A 185 -25.37 12.68 -0.17
C GLU A 185 -26.66 13.36 -0.61
N GLN A 186 -27.69 13.37 0.25
CA GLN A 186 -28.97 13.97 -0.09
C GLN A 186 -29.00 15.49 0.12
N ARG A 187 -28.27 16.01 1.12
CA ARG A 187 -28.30 17.44 1.47
C ARG A 187 -27.31 18.26 0.64
N PHE A 188 -26.11 17.76 0.44
CA PHE A 188 -25.05 18.42 -0.33
C PHE A 188 -25.08 17.98 -1.80
N GLY A 189 -25.37 16.71 -2.05
CA GLY A 189 -25.31 16.05 -3.33
C GLY A 189 -24.02 15.25 -3.54
N LEU A 190 -24.15 13.98 -3.94
CA LEU A 190 -22.98 13.13 -4.21
C LEU A 190 -22.13 13.69 -5.35
N ASP A 191 -22.74 14.00 -6.49
CA ASP A 191 -22.03 14.53 -7.67
C ASP A 191 -21.34 15.85 -7.36
N ARG A 192 -21.96 16.73 -6.55
CA ARG A 192 -21.35 17.97 -6.11
C ARG A 192 -20.12 17.74 -5.24
N LEU A 193 -20.16 16.75 -4.32
CA LEU A 193 -19.01 16.37 -3.52
C LEU A 193 -17.86 15.84 -4.41
N LEU A 194 -18.18 14.97 -5.36
CA LEU A 194 -17.19 14.41 -6.27
C LEU A 194 -16.55 15.50 -7.13
N THR A 195 -17.35 16.38 -7.73
CA THR A 195 -16.88 17.54 -8.51
C THR A 195 -16.01 18.49 -7.66
N LEU A 196 -16.40 18.76 -6.42
CA LEU A 196 -15.62 19.59 -5.49
C LEU A 196 -14.24 18.97 -5.23
N CYS A 197 -14.18 17.68 -4.91
CA CYS A 197 -12.91 16.98 -4.67
C CYS A 197 -12.02 16.96 -5.92
N GLU A 198 -12.60 16.73 -7.09
CA GLU A 198 -11.88 16.76 -8.36
C GLU A 198 -11.30 18.15 -8.66
N ALA A 199 -12.08 19.20 -8.43
CA ALA A 199 -11.67 20.58 -8.70
C ALA A 199 -10.56 21.09 -7.77
N ILE A 200 -10.55 20.68 -6.48
CA ILE A 200 -9.52 21.11 -5.52
C ILE A 200 -8.25 20.26 -5.62
N ALA A 201 -8.33 19.02 -6.14
CA ALA A 201 -7.22 18.08 -6.18
C ALA A 201 -5.95 18.63 -6.87
N PRO A 202 -6.00 19.31 -8.04
CA PRO A 202 -4.79 19.83 -8.67
C PRO A 202 -4.00 20.81 -7.77
N ARG A 203 -4.70 21.65 -6.98
CA ARG A 203 -4.06 22.59 -6.06
C ARG A 203 -3.37 21.86 -4.91
N LEU A 204 -4.03 20.86 -4.34
CA LEU A 204 -3.46 20.05 -3.24
C LEU A 204 -2.32 19.15 -3.73
N HIS A 205 -2.44 18.59 -4.93
CA HIS A 205 -1.35 17.83 -5.56
C HIS A 205 -0.11 18.71 -5.86
N ALA A 206 -0.31 19.97 -6.24
CA ALA A 206 0.82 20.92 -6.38
C ALA A 206 1.57 21.15 -5.06
N MET A 207 0.87 21.08 -3.93
CA MET A 207 1.45 21.10 -2.57
C MET A 207 2.06 19.76 -2.15
N LYS A 208 1.98 18.72 -2.96
CA LYS A 208 2.41 17.34 -2.63
C LYS A 208 1.54 16.66 -1.56
N VAL A 209 0.27 17.03 -1.46
CA VAL A 209 -0.73 16.26 -0.73
C VAL A 209 -1.08 15.04 -1.56
N GLY A 210 -0.86 13.85 -1.03
CA GLY A 210 -0.94 12.60 -1.77
C GLY A 210 -2.33 12.25 -2.28
N ARG A 211 -3.39 12.55 -1.50
CA ARG A 211 -4.77 12.22 -1.85
C ARG A 211 -5.76 13.27 -1.40
N VAL A 212 -6.75 13.55 -2.26
CA VAL A 212 -8.00 14.21 -1.88
C VAL A 212 -9.08 13.14 -1.82
N ILE A 213 -9.83 13.05 -0.72
CA ILE A 213 -10.77 11.96 -0.49
C ILE A 213 -12.20 12.50 -0.31
N ALA A 214 -13.09 12.12 -1.21
CA ALA A 214 -14.52 12.31 -1.02
C ALA A 214 -15.07 11.26 -0.04
N ARG A 215 -15.70 11.73 1.04
CA ARG A 215 -16.29 10.91 2.12
C ARG A 215 -17.80 11.12 2.21
N PRO A 216 -18.59 10.59 1.29
CA PRO A 216 -20.03 10.72 1.35
C PRO A 216 -20.62 9.94 2.53
N PHE A 217 -21.67 10.52 3.12
CA PHE A 217 -22.40 9.91 4.22
C PHE A 217 -23.91 10.18 4.12
N VAL A 218 -24.70 9.43 4.86
CA VAL A 218 -26.15 9.58 4.97
C VAL A 218 -26.60 9.43 6.43
N GLY A 219 -27.86 9.73 6.72
CA GLY A 219 -28.45 9.56 8.03
C GLY A 219 -28.82 10.89 8.69
N THR A 220 -29.05 10.84 9.99
CA THR A 220 -29.45 11.99 10.81
C THR A 220 -28.53 12.05 12.05
N PRO A 221 -28.52 13.17 12.80
CA PRO A 221 -27.70 13.27 14.02
C PRO A 221 -27.83 12.07 14.95
N GLY A 222 -26.70 11.50 15.36
CA GLY A 222 -26.60 10.29 16.18
C GLY A 222 -26.81 8.96 15.41
N LYS A 223 -27.06 9.01 14.09
CA LYS A 223 -27.27 7.85 13.22
C LYS A 223 -26.60 8.04 11.84
N PHE A 224 -25.54 8.81 11.80
CA PHE A 224 -24.79 8.97 10.56
C PHE A 224 -24.02 7.70 10.19
N ARG A 225 -23.93 7.41 8.90
CA ARG A 225 -23.13 6.30 8.37
C ARG A 225 -22.50 6.68 7.05
N ARG A 226 -21.29 6.21 6.80
CA ARG A 226 -20.62 6.35 5.52
C ARG A 226 -21.32 5.50 4.48
N THR A 227 -21.22 5.94 3.22
CA THR A 227 -21.69 5.16 2.07
C THR A 227 -20.50 4.52 1.33
N PRO A 228 -20.74 3.54 0.46
CA PRO A 228 -19.70 2.93 -0.38
C PRO A 228 -19.21 3.86 -1.50
N ASN A 229 -19.84 5.04 -1.71
CA ASN A 229 -19.52 5.97 -2.78
C ASN A 229 -18.27 6.84 -2.50
N ARG A 230 -17.38 6.39 -1.62
CA ARG A 230 -16.06 6.99 -1.41
C ARG A 230 -15.29 7.02 -2.72
N ARG A 231 -14.62 8.16 -2.99
CA ARG A 231 -13.69 8.29 -4.12
C ARG A 231 -12.43 8.99 -3.67
N ASP A 232 -11.28 8.41 -4.04
CA ASP A 232 -9.98 8.96 -3.78
C ASP A 232 -9.43 9.56 -5.09
N TYR A 233 -8.96 10.80 -5.00
CA TYR A 233 -8.26 11.52 -6.06
C TYR A 233 -6.79 11.54 -5.67
N ALA A 234 -6.05 10.53 -6.09
CA ALA A 234 -4.63 10.40 -5.80
C ALA A 234 -3.80 11.22 -6.80
N ILE A 235 -2.67 11.73 -6.34
CA ILE A 235 -1.65 12.26 -7.23
C ILE A 235 -1.11 11.11 -8.09
N ALA A 236 -0.94 11.35 -9.39
CA ALA A 236 -0.40 10.34 -10.29
C ALA A 236 1.13 10.26 -10.18
N PRO A 237 1.76 9.10 -10.51
CA PRO A 237 3.21 8.99 -10.62
C PRO A 237 3.80 10.08 -11.53
N PRO A 238 4.94 10.71 -11.15
CA PRO A 238 5.48 11.87 -11.88
C PRO A 238 6.11 11.51 -13.23
N SER A 239 6.39 10.25 -13.46
CA SER A 239 7.00 9.74 -14.69
C SER A 239 6.40 8.39 -15.09
N PRO A 240 6.71 7.86 -16.30
CA PRO A 240 6.25 6.53 -16.70
C PRO A 240 6.76 5.44 -15.77
N THR A 241 5.85 4.58 -15.33
CA THR A 241 6.11 3.44 -14.44
C THR A 241 6.27 2.15 -15.23
N LEU A 242 6.60 1.04 -14.56
CA LEU A 242 6.59 -0.31 -15.15
C LEU A 242 5.27 -0.61 -15.88
N CYS A 243 4.14 -0.12 -15.36
CA CYS A 243 2.84 -0.28 -16.02
C CYS A 243 2.83 0.40 -17.40
N ASP A 244 3.31 1.65 -17.48
CA ASP A 244 3.42 2.38 -18.74
C ASP A 244 4.43 1.71 -19.70
N TRP A 245 5.56 1.19 -19.17
CA TRP A 245 6.58 0.53 -20.02
C TRP A 245 6.01 -0.74 -20.67
N VAL A 246 5.27 -1.55 -19.90
CA VAL A 246 4.63 -2.78 -20.40
C VAL A 246 3.60 -2.45 -21.47
N GLN A 247 2.70 -1.47 -21.23
CA GLN A 247 1.72 -1.03 -22.24
C GLN A 247 2.40 -0.44 -23.48
N GLY A 248 3.42 0.41 -23.28
CA GLY A 248 4.17 1.02 -24.38
C GLY A 248 4.88 0.01 -25.28
N ALA A 249 5.21 -1.17 -24.76
CA ALA A 249 5.76 -2.31 -25.50
C ALA A 249 4.70 -3.23 -26.11
N GLY A 250 3.40 -2.89 -26.00
CA GLY A 250 2.29 -3.68 -26.53
C GLY A 250 1.82 -4.81 -25.59
N GLY A 251 2.34 -4.87 -24.36
CA GLY A 251 1.85 -5.77 -23.33
C GLY A 251 0.61 -5.23 -22.65
N ARG A 252 0.01 -6.01 -21.72
CA ARG A 252 -1.15 -5.60 -20.93
C ARG A 252 -0.87 -5.67 -19.44
N VAL A 253 -1.54 -4.79 -18.69
CA VAL A 253 -1.39 -4.68 -17.25
C VAL A 253 -2.73 -4.98 -16.56
N HIS A 254 -2.73 -6.04 -15.76
CA HIS A 254 -3.87 -6.50 -14.97
C HIS A 254 -3.65 -6.14 -13.51
N ALA A 255 -4.37 -5.13 -13.02
CA ALA A 255 -4.30 -4.68 -11.64
C ALA A 255 -5.28 -5.45 -10.75
N ILE A 256 -4.81 -5.82 -9.55
CA ILE A 256 -5.60 -6.51 -8.53
C ILE A 256 -5.42 -5.73 -7.21
N GLY A 257 -6.52 -5.46 -6.49
CA GLY A 257 -6.52 -4.70 -5.26
C GLY A 257 -6.49 -3.19 -5.46
N LYS A 258 -5.67 -2.48 -4.69
CA LYS A 258 -5.58 -1.01 -4.74
C LYS A 258 -4.66 -0.46 -5.85
N ILE A 259 -4.05 -1.29 -6.67
CA ILE A 259 -3.09 -0.85 -7.70
C ILE A 259 -3.68 0.23 -8.61
N GLY A 260 -4.94 0.07 -9.05
CA GLY A 260 -5.61 1.09 -9.86
C GLY A 260 -5.71 2.46 -9.18
N ASP A 261 -5.99 2.47 -7.89
CA ASP A 261 -6.10 3.72 -7.11
C ASP A 261 -4.71 4.34 -6.85
N ILE A 262 -3.70 3.52 -6.53
CA ILE A 262 -2.32 3.95 -6.26
C ILE A 262 -1.68 4.60 -7.51
N PHE A 263 -1.94 4.05 -8.68
CA PHE A 263 -1.41 4.55 -9.96
C PHE A 263 -2.38 5.48 -10.71
N SER A 264 -3.51 5.89 -10.10
CA SER A 264 -4.53 6.74 -10.73
C SER A 264 -4.99 6.17 -12.09
N MET A 265 -5.10 4.85 -12.19
CA MET A 265 -5.41 4.07 -13.41
C MET A 265 -4.41 4.22 -14.56
N ARG A 266 -3.29 4.92 -14.36
CA ARG A 266 -2.29 5.13 -15.40
C ARG A 266 -1.56 3.82 -15.71
N GLY A 267 -1.47 3.47 -16.99
CA GLY A 267 -0.80 2.25 -17.44
C GLY A 267 -1.55 0.95 -17.08
N ILE A 268 -2.86 0.98 -16.79
CA ILE A 268 -3.64 -0.17 -16.33
C ILE A 268 -4.77 -0.47 -17.31
N ASP A 269 -4.84 -1.73 -17.78
CA ASP A 269 -5.87 -2.19 -18.72
C ASP A 269 -7.10 -2.75 -18.02
N THR A 270 -6.90 -3.50 -16.94
CA THR A 270 -8.00 -4.09 -16.16
C THR A 270 -7.78 -3.94 -14.67
N LEU A 271 -8.87 -3.82 -13.91
CA LEU A 271 -8.82 -3.72 -12.45
C LEU A 271 -9.83 -4.67 -11.81
N LYS A 272 -9.36 -5.45 -10.83
CA LYS A 272 -10.17 -6.29 -9.96
C LYS A 272 -10.01 -5.84 -8.51
N LYS A 273 -11.12 -5.56 -7.83
CA LYS A 273 -11.17 -5.14 -6.42
C LYS A 273 -11.88 -6.19 -5.56
N GLY A 274 -11.66 -6.19 -4.28
CA GLY A 274 -12.29 -7.07 -3.30
C GLY A 274 -11.54 -7.05 -1.97
N ILE A 275 -11.88 -7.93 -1.07
CA ILE A 275 -11.09 -8.29 0.11
C ILE A 275 -10.00 -9.30 -0.29
N ASP A 276 -9.01 -9.54 0.56
CA ASP A 276 -7.83 -10.35 0.19
C ASP A 276 -8.19 -11.77 -0.29
N ILE A 277 -9.27 -12.36 0.21
CA ILE A 277 -9.77 -13.67 -0.28
C ILE A 277 -10.19 -13.57 -1.75
N ASP A 278 -10.97 -12.54 -2.12
CA ASP A 278 -11.42 -12.33 -3.50
C ASP A 278 -10.24 -11.97 -4.40
N LEU A 279 -9.32 -11.14 -3.89
CA LEU A 279 -8.12 -10.74 -4.62
C LEU A 279 -7.24 -11.95 -4.96
N PHE A 280 -7.16 -12.91 -4.04
CA PHE A 280 -6.38 -14.12 -4.30
C PHE A 280 -7.04 -15.01 -5.37
N GLU A 281 -8.38 -15.14 -5.40
CA GLU A 281 -9.10 -15.82 -6.48
C GLU A 281 -8.87 -15.12 -7.83
N HIS A 282 -8.85 -13.78 -7.86
CA HIS A 282 -8.50 -13.04 -9.07
C HIS A 282 -7.05 -13.28 -9.51
N LEU A 283 -6.09 -13.37 -8.57
CA LEU A 283 -4.71 -13.71 -8.86
C LEU A 283 -4.58 -15.13 -9.44
N LEU A 284 -5.28 -16.10 -8.87
CA LEU A 284 -5.34 -17.47 -9.41
C LEU A 284 -5.95 -17.49 -10.81
N ALA A 285 -7.05 -16.81 -11.04
CA ALA A 285 -7.67 -16.72 -12.36
C ALA A 285 -6.71 -16.11 -13.40
N ALA A 286 -5.88 -15.13 -13.01
CA ALA A 286 -4.89 -14.52 -13.89
C ALA A 286 -3.83 -15.54 -14.39
N THR A 287 -3.52 -16.61 -13.66
CA THR A 287 -2.58 -17.65 -14.11
C THR A 287 -3.04 -18.38 -15.37
N THR A 288 -4.34 -18.42 -15.63
CA THR A 288 -4.92 -19.01 -16.83
C THR A 288 -5.34 -17.98 -17.86
N ALA A 289 -5.85 -16.83 -17.44
CA ALA A 289 -6.47 -15.83 -18.30
C ALA A 289 -5.50 -14.81 -18.89
N SER A 290 -4.39 -14.50 -18.19
CA SER A 290 -3.45 -13.48 -18.68
C SER A 290 -2.66 -13.98 -19.88
N GLU A 291 -2.50 -13.09 -20.85
CA GLU A 291 -1.80 -13.28 -22.10
C GLU A 291 -0.27 -13.18 -21.94
N ASN A 292 0.45 -13.69 -22.93
CA ASN A 292 1.90 -13.54 -23.00
C ASN A 292 2.30 -12.06 -23.13
N GLY A 293 3.38 -11.66 -22.47
CA GLY A 293 3.86 -10.26 -22.43
C GLY A 293 3.12 -9.41 -21.39
N SER A 294 2.21 -9.99 -20.58
CA SER A 294 1.45 -9.25 -19.58
C SER A 294 2.17 -9.15 -18.24
N LEU A 295 1.81 -8.09 -17.50
CA LEU A 295 2.08 -7.90 -16.09
C LEU A 295 0.76 -8.04 -15.29
N THR A 296 0.72 -8.95 -14.32
CA THR A 296 -0.30 -8.94 -13.27
C THR A 296 0.31 -8.30 -12.03
N PHE A 297 -0.24 -7.16 -11.59
CA PHE A 297 0.22 -6.42 -10.43
C PHE A 297 -0.84 -6.45 -9.34
N ALA A 298 -0.55 -7.12 -8.23
CA ALA A 298 -1.49 -7.35 -7.13
C ALA A 298 -1.01 -6.71 -5.82
N ASN A 299 -1.93 -6.09 -5.08
CA ASN A 299 -1.70 -5.58 -3.74
C ASN A 299 -2.69 -6.21 -2.76
N PHE A 300 -2.18 -6.91 -1.74
CA PHE A 300 -2.94 -7.51 -0.65
C PHE A 300 -2.85 -6.59 0.57
N VAL A 301 -3.90 -5.82 0.80
CA VAL A 301 -3.88 -4.66 1.70
C VAL A 301 -4.35 -4.96 3.12
N GLU A 302 -4.97 -6.11 3.39
CA GLU A 302 -5.50 -6.40 4.73
C GLU A 302 -4.41 -6.60 5.77
N PHE A 303 -3.20 -7.00 5.37
CA PHE A 303 -2.04 -7.03 6.26
C PHE A 303 -1.83 -5.68 6.95
N ASP A 304 -1.89 -4.60 6.18
CA ASP A 304 -1.75 -3.25 6.63
C ASP A 304 -3.01 -2.72 7.33
N SER A 305 -4.11 -2.67 6.58
CA SER A 305 -5.32 -1.94 6.98
C SER A 305 -6.12 -2.61 8.10
N VAL A 306 -6.08 -3.95 8.20
CA VAL A 306 -6.84 -4.74 9.17
C VAL A 306 -5.99 -5.16 10.37
N TYR A 307 -4.70 -5.34 10.16
CA TYR A 307 -3.82 -5.89 11.21
C TYR A 307 -2.65 -4.99 11.58
N GLY A 308 -2.03 -4.30 10.64
CA GLY A 308 -0.89 -3.40 10.85
C GLY A 308 -1.29 -2.16 11.65
N HIS A 309 -2.11 -1.29 11.08
CA HIS A 309 -2.59 -0.07 11.73
C HIS A 309 -3.32 -0.31 13.07
N PRO A 310 -4.21 -1.33 13.20
CA PRO A 310 -4.84 -1.64 14.48
C PRO A 310 -3.96 -2.38 15.48
N ARG A 311 -2.70 -2.71 15.12
CA ARG A 311 -1.73 -3.41 15.98
C ARG A 311 -2.20 -4.80 16.45
N VAL A 312 -2.78 -5.60 15.54
CA VAL A 312 -3.35 -6.92 15.83
C VAL A 312 -2.38 -8.04 15.44
N VAL A 313 -1.36 -8.29 16.27
CA VAL A 313 -0.27 -9.26 16.01
C VAL A 313 -0.78 -10.65 15.63
N ALA A 314 -1.71 -11.23 16.38
CA ALA A 314 -2.24 -12.57 16.11
C ALA A 314 -3.06 -12.62 14.81
N GLY A 315 -3.79 -11.54 14.49
CA GLY A 315 -4.51 -11.39 13.23
C GLY A 315 -3.57 -11.34 12.03
N TYR A 316 -2.51 -10.56 12.16
CA TYR A 316 -1.48 -10.44 11.13
C TYR A 316 -0.78 -11.79 10.87
N ALA A 317 -0.39 -12.51 11.94
CA ALA A 317 0.19 -13.84 11.82
C ALA A 317 -0.73 -14.83 11.10
N ARG A 318 -2.04 -14.85 11.42
CA ARG A 318 -3.03 -15.70 10.72
C ARG A 318 -3.14 -15.35 9.25
N ALA A 319 -3.17 -14.06 8.93
CA ALA A 319 -3.24 -13.59 7.55
C ALA A 319 -2.01 -14.03 6.74
N LEU A 320 -0.81 -13.92 7.32
CA LEU A 320 0.43 -14.39 6.70
C LEU A 320 0.41 -15.90 6.45
N GLU A 321 -0.01 -16.70 7.43
CA GLU A 321 -0.11 -18.16 7.30
C GLU A 321 -1.17 -18.58 6.26
N TRP A 322 -2.31 -17.89 6.24
CA TRP A 322 -3.34 -18.10 5.21
C TRP A 322 -2.82 -17.76 3.82
N PHE A 323 -2.16 -16.63 3.68
CA PHE A 323 -1.60 -16.17 2.41
C PHE A 323 -0.54 -17.15 1.88
N ASP A 324 0.36 -17.62 2.75
CA ASP A 324 1.38 -18.61 2.38
C ASP A 324 0.80 -19.91 1.85
N LEU A 325 -0.26 -20.43 2.47
CA LEU A 325 -0.96 -21.62 1.96
C LEU A 325 -1.51 -21.40 0.55
N ARG A 326 -2.07 -20.20 0.30
CA ARG A 326 -2.58 -19.82 -1.03
C ARG A 326 -1.45 -19.64 -2.04
N VAL A 327 -0.32 -19.07 -1.62
CA VAL A 327 0.90 -18.99 -2.44
C VAL A 327 1.30 -20.36 -2.96
N GLY A 328 1.28 -21.40 -2.12
CA GLY A 328 1.58 -22.78 -2.57
C GLY A 328 0.66 -23.28 -3.69
N VAL A 329 -0.62 -22.87 -3.70
CA VAL A 329 -1.56 -23.18 -4.79
C VAL A 329 -1.22 -22.37 -6.04
N PHE A 330 -0.96 -21.07 -5.88
CA PHE A 330 -0.62 -20.16 -6.98
C PHE A 330 0.65 -20.60 -7.71
N LEU A 331 1.72 -20.93 -7.00
CA LEU A 331 2.98 -21.36 -7.60
C LEU A 331 2.82 -22.62 -8.47
N LYS A 332 1.92 -23.55 -8.10
CA LYS A 332 1.62 -24.75 -8.89
C LYS A 332 0.82 -24.45 -10.17
N ALA A 333 0.12 -23.32 -10.22
CA ALA A 333 -0.67 -22.90 -11.37
C ALA A 333 0.15 -22.11 -12.41
N LEU A 334 1.36 -21.67 -12.06
CA LEU A 334 2.25 -20.95 -12.97
C LEU A 334 2.79 -21.87 -14.07
N ARG A 335 2.99 -21.29 -15.25
CA ARG A 335 3.53 -21.98 -16.44
C ARG A 335 5.06 -21.89 -16.46
N PRO A 336 5.74 -22.82 -17.10
CA PRO A 336 7.16 -22.64 -17.40
C PRO A 336 7.41 -21.32 -18.16
N GLY A 337 8.36 -20.54 -17.67
CA GLY A 337 8.67 -19.21 -18.20
C GLY A 337 7.90 -18.04 -17.57
N ASP A 338 7.00 -18.28 -16.63
CA ASP A 338 6.42 -17.24 -15.80
C ASP A 338 7.42 -16.78 -14.73
N LEU A 339 7.42 -15.49 -14.42
CA LEU A 339 8.10 -14.90 -13.27
C LEU A 339 7.04 -14.46 -12.25
N ALA A 340 7.18 -14.88 -11.00
CA ALA A 340 6.44 -14.29 -9.90
C ALA A 340 7.40 -13.67 -8.88
N ILE A 341 7.16 -12.41 -8.51
CA ILE A 341 7.90 -11.71 -7.46
C ILE A 341 6.92 -11.36 -6.34
N PHE A 342 7.22 -11.83 -5.12
CA PHE A 342 6.56 -11.43 -3.89
C PHE A 342 7.42 -10.41 -3.18
N THR A 343 6.85 -9.29 -2.79
CA THR A 343 7.52 -8.19 -2.09
C THR A 343 6.56 -7.47 -1.16
N ALA A 344 6.98 -6.39 -0.54
CA ALA A 344 6.14 -5.44 0.18
C ALA A 344 6.53 -4.02 -0.22
N ASP A 345 5.74 -3.05 0.16
CA ASP A 345 5.93 -1.64 -0.17
C ASP A 345 6.51 -0.83 1.00
N HIS A 346 6.33 -1.27 2.23
CA HIS A 346 6.89 -0.70 3.47
C HIS A 346 6.77 -1.71 4.63
N GLY A 347 7.05 -1.30 5.85
CA GLY A 347 6.71 -2.00 7.08
C GLY A 347 5.49 -1.40 7.79
N ASN A 348 4.87 -2.18 8.67
CA ASN A 348 3.88 -1.69 9.64
C ASN A 348 3.86 -2.64 10.84
N ASP A 349 4.89 -2.54 11.66
CA ASP A 349 5.14 -3.43 12.78
C ASP A 349 4.01 -3.36 13.82
N PRO A 350 3.21 -4.42 14.00
CA PRO A 350 2.07 -4.39 14.91
C PRO A 350 2.46 -4.37 16.38
N THR A 351 3.75 -4.43 16.70
CA THR A 351 4.30 -4.27 18.05
C THR A 351 4.87 -2.89 18.29
N TRP A 352 4.95 -2.04 17.23
CA TRP A 352 5.51 -0.69 17.32
C TRP A 352 4.49 0.29 17.91
N PRO A 353 4.94 1.35 18.62
CA PRO A 353 4.03 2.40 19.12
C PRO A 353 3.37 3.17 17.96
N GLY A 354 2.29 3.87 18.28
CA GLY A 354 1.51 4.60 17.28
C GLY A 354 0.71 3.68 16.36
N THR A 355 0.27 4.22 15.25
CA THR A 355 -0.54 3.51 14.24
C THR A 355 -0.06 3.74 12.81
N ASP A 356 1.08 4.41 12.65
CA ASP A 356 1.67 4.72 11.35
C ASP A 356 2.55 3.57 10.86
N HIS A 357 2.90 3.58 9.57
CA HIS A 357 3.85 2.64 8.96
C HIS A 357 5.24 2.72 9.60
N THR A 358 6.05 1.72 9.37
CA THR A 358 7.44 1.67 9.83
C THR A 358 8.42 1.60 8.66
N ARG A 359 9.54 2.35 8.76
CA ARG A 359 10.57 2.43 7.72
C ARG A 359 11.46 1.19 7.78
N GLU A 360 11.17 0.23 6.90
CA GLU A 360 11.82 -1.07 6.88
C GLU A 360 12.31 -1.45 5.48
N ARG A 361 13.31 -2.32 5.41
CA ARG A 361 13.54 -3.12 4.21
C ARG A 361 12.40 -4.08 3.99
N VAL A 362 12.19 -4.48 2.74
CA VAL A 362 11.16 -5.44 2.35
C VAL A 362 11.77 -6.66 1.66
N PRO A 363 11.10 -7.84 1.70
CA PRO A 363 11.58 -9.01 0.98
C PRO A 363 11.37 -8.85 -0.53
N VAL A 364 12.26 -9.43 -1.33
CA VAL A 364 12.05 -9.71 -2.74
C VAL A 364 12.25 -11.20 -2.97
N LEU A 365 11.19 -11.92 -3.30
CA LEU A 365 11.21 -13.37 -3.46
C LEU A 365 10.75 -13.72 -4.87
N GLY A 366 11.63 -14.34 -5.66
CA GLY A 366 11.38 -14.65 -7.05
C GLY A 366 11.19 -16.14 -7.31
N TYR A 367 10.10 -16.50 -8.02
CA TYR A 367 9.85 -17.82 -8.56
C TYR A 367 9.98 -17.82 -10.07
N GLY A 368 10.48 -18.93 -10.65
CA GLY A 368 10.62 -19.11 -12.10
C GLY A 368 12.05 -18.84 -12.64
N VAL A 369 12.97 -18.38 -11.79
CA VAL A 369 14.34 -17.99 -12.15
C VAL A 369 15.44 -18.76 -11.41
N GLY A 370 15.05 -19.78 -10.64
CA GLY A 370 15.95 -20.64 -9.89
C GLY A 370 16.45 -20.01 -8.57
N ALA A 371 17.21 -20.84 -7.81
CA ALA A 371 17.73 -20.43 -6.50
C ALA A 371 18.90 -19.46 -6.66
N ARG A 372 18.76 -18.24 -6.11
CA ARG A 372 19.79 -17.21 -6.20
C ARG A 372 19.64 -16.17 -5.08
N ALA A 373 20.74 -15.83 -4.43
CA ALA A 373 20.83 -14.68 -3.55
C ALA A 373 21.18 -13.44 -4.38
N ALA A 374 20.29 -12.44 -4.44
CA ALA A 374 20.58 -11.16 -5.09
C ALA A 374 21.16 -10.11 -4.10
N GLY A 375 21.14 -10.41 -2.79
CA GLY A 375 21.72 -9.53 -1.78
C GLY A 375 20.81 -8.35 -1.43
N HIS A 376 21.44 -7.18 -1.17
CA HIS A 376 20.71 -5.92 -1.00
C HIS A 376 20.42 -5.29 -2.38
N VAL A 377 19.17 -4.93 -2.62
CA VAL A 377 18.70 -4.31 -3.87
C VAL A 377 17.89 -3.05 -3.57
N GLY A 378 17.66 -2.21 -4.57
CA GLY A 378 16.70 -1.10 -4.47
C GLY A 378 15.30 -1.53 -4.87
N PHE A 379 14.28 -0.80 -4.44
CA PHE A 379 12.90 -1.05 -4.88
C PHE A 379 12.77 -0.96 -6.39
N SER A 380 13.40 0.03 -7.03
CA SER A 380 13.36 0.20 -8.49
C SER A 380 13.99 -0.95 -9.27
N ASP A 381 14.87 -1.75 -8.63
CA ASP A 381 15.47 -2.93 -9.26
C ASP A 381 14.40 -3.99 -9.59
N VAL A 382 13.29 -4.02 -8.84
CA VAL A 382 12.14 -4.90 -9.09
C VAL A 382 11.52 -4.60 -10.46
N ALA A 383 11.23 -3.31 -10.73
CA ALA A 383 10.68 -2.90 -12.02
C ALA A 383 11.59 -3.27 -13.20
N VAL A 384 12.89 -2.96 -13.06
CA VAL A 384 13.89 -3.22 -14.12
C VAL A 384 14.06 -4.72 -14.36
N SER A 385 13.99 -5.54 -13.30
CA SER A 385 14.07 -7.00 -13.42
C SER A 385 12.82 -7.57 -14.11
N ILE A 386 11.62 -7.09 -13.77
CA ILE A 386 10.40 -7.50 -14.46
C ILE A 386 10.43 -7.07 -15.92
N ALA A 387 10.85 -5.83 -16.21
CA ALA A 387 11.00 -5.33 -17.59
C ALA A 387 11.97 -6.21 -18.40
N ALA A 388 13.12 -6.55 -17.82
CA ALA A 388 14.09 -7.44 -18.45
C ALA A 388 13.49 -8.83 -18.75
N HIS A 389 12.73 -9.42 -17.79
CA HIS A 389 12.05 -10.70 -18.00
C HIS A 389 11.00 -10.67 -19.12
N LEU A 390 10.25 -9.58 -19.23
CA LEU A 390 9.24 -9.39 -20.27
C LEU A 390 9.84 -8.96 -21.62
N GLY A 391 11.13 -8.62 -21.68
CA GLY A 391 11.77 -8.05 -22.87
C GLY A 391 11.32 -6.63 -23.18
N VAL A 392 10.92 -5.88 -22.14
CA VAL A 392 10.44 -4.50 -22.23
C VAL A 392 11.58 -3.54 -21.89
N PRO A 393 11.80 -2.45 -22.66
CA PRO A 393 12.78 -1.44 -22.32
C PRO A 393 12.44 -0.72 -21.00
N ALA A 394 13.31 -0.82 -20.01
CA ALA A 394 13.16 -0.08 -18.76
C ALA A 394 13.50 1.41 -18.97
N GLN A 395 12.73 2.31 -18.33
CA GLN A 395 12.89 3.76 -18.45
C GLN A 395 13.16 4.45 -17.09
N GLY A 396 13.23 3.67 -16.00
CA GLY A 396 13.50 4.15 -14.65
C GLY A 396 14.94 3.85 -14.18
N PRO A 397 15.29 4.35 -12.98
CA PRO A 397 16.51 3.94 -12.31
C PRO A 397 16.42 2.48 -11.88
N GLY A 398 17.55 1.91 -11.49
CA GLY A 398 17.63 0.54 -10.99
C GLY A 398 18.42 -0.36 -11.92
N ARG A 399 18.66 -1.58 -11.46
CA ARG A 399 19.41 -2.61 -12.18
C ARG A 399 18.68 -3.95 -12.06
N SER A 400 18.65 -4.70 -13.16
CA SER A 400 18.11 -6.05 -13.10
C SER A 400 18.99 -6.95 -12.23
N PHE A 401 18.34 -7.68 -11.36
CA PHE A 401 18.95 -8.77 -10.59
C PHE A 401 18.69 -10.16 -11.18
N LEU A 402 18.11 -10.24 -12.38
CA LEU A 402 17.86 -11.46 -13.14
C LEU A 402 19.02 -11.81 -14.08
#